data_7399b0956ef3929afc0eaae04267eb20
#
_entry.id   7399b0956ef3929afc0eaae04267eb20
#
_cell.length_a   1.000
_cell.length_b   1.000
_cell.length_c   1.000
_cell.angle_alpha   90.00
_cell.angle_beta   90.00
_cell.angle_gamma   90.00
#
_symmetry.space_group_name_H-M   'P 1'
#
loop_
_entity.id
_entity.type
_entity.pdbx_description
1 polymer ?
#
loop_
_entity_poly.entity_id
_entity_poly.type
_entity_poly.pdbx_seq_one_letter_code
_entity_poly.pdbx_strand_id
1 'polypeptide(L)'
;MTRSARVLVLLAVAGLGACSPALDWREFVPEGSEISVTFPCRVDRHARPVVMAGASVRMEMLVCKAGDTTYAVSFFNVADPTRVSATLAEWRATAVRNVQGEAPQQQPVQIKGMTPNDEAVRVSVVGRLPDGAAVREHAVFFVHGLRVYSATVLGANPPQQAVDIFFSGLKFPL
;
A
#
# COMPACT_ATOMS: atom_id res chain seq x y z
N MET A 1 63.73 -27.92 35.63
CA MET A 1 62.67 -26.95 36.00
C MET A 1 62.20 -26.34 34.73
N THR A 2 61.19 -26.96 34.11
CA THR A 2 60.63 -26.56 32.82
C THR A 2 59.21 -25.99 33.03
N ARG A 3 59.05 -24.67 32.79
CA ARG A 3 57.76 -23.97 32.87
C ARG A 3 57.05 -24.10 31.53
N SER A 4 55.97 -24.89 31.51
CA SER A 4 55.08 -24.98 30.37
C SER A 4 54.14 -23.75 30.33
N ALA A 5 54.30 -22.92 29.28
CA ALA A 5 53.38 -21.83 28.98
C ALA A 5 52.12 -22.37 28.26
N ARG A 6 50.97 -22.31 28.90
CA ARG A 6 49.67 -22.61 28.27
C ARG A 6 49.20 -21.37 27.52
N VAL A 7 49.21 -21.44 26.20
CA VAL A 7 48.62 -20.42 25.33
C VAL A 7 47.12 -20.66 25.27
N LEU A 8 46.34 -19.74 25.84
CA LEU A 8 44.90 -19.73 25.79
C LEU A 8 44.49 -19.03 24.48
N VAL A 9 44.04 -19.79 23.50
CA VAL A 9 43.47 -19.23 22.24
C VAL A 9 42.01 -18.89 22.51
N LEU A 10 41.71 -17.60 22.66
CA LEU A 10 40.32 -17.07 22.67
C LEU A 10 39.79 -17.04 21.23
N LEU A 11 38.91 -17.96 20.89
CA LEU A 11 38.09 -17.89 19.68
C LEU A 11 37.03 -16.78 19.87
N ALA A 12 37.24 -15.64 19.25
CA ALA A 12 36.20 -14.60 19.09
C ALA A 12 35.20 -15.07 18.01
N VAL A 13 34.04 -15.56 18.42
CA VAL A 13 32.89 -15.82 17.53
C VAL A 13 32.29 -14.48 17.18
N ALA A 14 32.67 -13.94 16.03
CA ALA A 14 31.99 -12.78 15.44
C ALA A 14 30.56 -13.21 15.00
N GLY A 15 29.59 -12.87 15.81
CA GLY A 15 28.16 -13.02 15.45
C GLY A 15 27.86 -12.14 14.24
N LEU A 16 27.68 -12.75 13.06
CA LEU A 16 27.11 -12.14 11.88
C LEU A 16 25.63 -11.85 12.20
N GLY A 17 25.35 -10.68 12.74
CA GLY A 17 23.99 -10.15 12.82
C GLY A 17 23.45 -10.03 11.40
N ALA A 18 22.65 -11.00 10.97
CA ALA A 18 21.89 -10.90 9.73
C ALA A 18 20.92 -9.74 9.87
N CYS A 19 21.30 -8.55 9.42
CA CYS A 19 20.38 -7.45 9.16
C CYS A 19 19.46 -7.90 8.02
N SER A 20 18.32 -8.52 8.34
CA SER A 20 17.25 -8.63 7.37
C SER A 20 16.84 -7.21 7.00
N PRO A 21 16.85 -6.83 5.71
CA PRO A 21 16.35 -5.51 5.32
C PRO A 21 14.93 -5.36 5.84
N ALA A 22 14.64 -4.21 6.47
CA ALA A 22 13.33 -3.94 7.06
C ALA A 22 12.19 -3.99 6.02
N LEU A 23 12.51 -3.90 4.72
CA LEU A 23 11.61 -3.95 3.58
C LEU A 23 12.17 -4.94 2.54
N ASP A 24 11.37 -5.96 2.19
CA ASP A 24 11.67 -6.99 1.17
C ASP A 24 10.74 -6.79 -0.03
N TRP A 25 11.11 -5.89 -0.93
CA TRP A 25 10.30 -5.50 -2.07
C TRP A 25 10.14 -6.63 -3.09
N ARG A 26 8.89 -6.99 -3.37
CA ARG A 26 8.54 -8.04 -4.34
C ARG A 26 7.47 -7.55 -5.29
N GLU A 27 7.76 -7.67 -6.59
CA GLU A 27 6.81 -7.39 -7.66
C GLU A 27 6.07 -8.67 -8.04
N PHE A 28 4.76 -8.60 -8.19
CA PHE A 28 3.92 -9.69 -8.68
C PHE A 28 2.58 -9.17 -9.19
N VAL A 29 1.87 -10.01 -9.94
CA VAL A 29 0.50 -9.74 -10.38
C VAL A 29 -0.44 -10.57 -9.51
N PRO A 30 -1.24 -9.95 -8.62
CA PRO A 30 -2.20 -10.68 -7.81
C PRO A 30 -3.28 -11.32 -8.69
N GLU A 31 -3.66 -12.55 -8.39
CA GLU A 31 -4.71 -13.25 -9.12
C GLU A 31 -5.99 -12.40 -9.19
N GLY A 32 -6.57 -12.27 -10.38
CA GLY A 32 -7.79 -11.52 -10.62
C GLY A 32 -7.67 -9.99 -10.53
N SER A 33 -6.47 -9.43 -10.31
CA SER A 33 -6.29 -7.98 -10.16
C SER A 33 -5.95 -7.25 -11.46
N GLU A 34 -5.38 -7.96 -12.46
CA GLU A 34 -4.87 -7.39 -13.73
C GLU A 34 -3.73 -6.38 -13.57
N ILE A 35 -3.36 -5.99 -12.35
CA ILE A 35 -2.32 -5.01 -12.07
C ILE A 35 -1.06 -5.67 -11.51
N SER A 36 0.13 -5.26 -11.96
CA SER A 36 1.39 -5.54 -11.28
C SER A 36 1.55 -4.58 -10.11
N VAL A 37 1.94 -5.12 -8.97
CA VAL A 37 2.12 -4.39 -7.71
C VAL A 37 3.47 -4.75 -7.09
N THR A 38 4.06 -3.83 -6.32
CA THR A 38 5.30 -4.07 -5.59
C THR A 38 5.05 -3.84 -4.11
N PHE A 39 5.17 -4.89 -3.29
CA PHE A 39 4.96 -4.82 -1.84
C PHE A 39 6.26 -5.00 -1.07
N PRO A 40 6.44 -4.30 0.08
CA PRO A 40 7.65 -4.40 0.90
C PRO A 40 7.65 -5.60 1.86
N CYS A 41 6.58 -6.39 1.90
CA CYS A 41 6.41 -7.51 2.82
C CYS A 41 5.43 -8.54 2.24
N ARG A 42 5.34 -9.70 2.88
CA ARG A 42 4.37 -10.73 2.51
C ARG A 42 2.95 -10.20 2.69
N VAL A 43 2.13 -10.33 1.65
CA VAL A 43 0.75 -9.84 1.65
C VAL A 43 -0.22 -10.88 2.21
N ASP A 44 -1.22 -10.39 2.95
CA ASP A 44 -2.46 -11.10 3.26
C ASP A 44 -3.54 -10.64 2.30
N ARG A 45 -4.41 -11.56 1.87
CA ARG A 45 -5.52 -11.27 0.96
C ARG A 45 -6.84 -11.39 1.71
N HIS A 46 -7.65 -10.37 1.57
CA HIS A 46 -9.01 -10.30 2.14
C HIS A 46 -10.01 -9.96 1.04
N ALA A 47 -11.24 -10.40 1.23
CA ALA A 47 -12.35 -10.00 0.38
C ALA A 47 -13.61 -9.87 1.22
N ARG A 48 -14.36 -8.79 1.00
CA ARG A 48 -15.63 -8.54 1.72
C ARG A 48 -16.63 -7.79 0.85
N PRO A 49 -17.92 -7.96 1.08
CA PRO A 49 -18.91 -7.08 0.50
C PRO A 49 -18.81 -5.67 1.13
N VAL A 50 -18.92 -4.66 0.31
CA VAL A 50 -19.00 -3.25 0.72
C VAL A 50 -20.10 -2.56 -0.12
N VAL A 51 -20.73 -1.53 0.45
CA VAL A 51 -21.60 -0.66 -0.32
C VAL A 51 -20.78 0.52 -0.84
N MET A 52 -20.77 0.69 -2.16
CA MET A 52 -20.07 1.77 -2.82
C MET A 52 -20.96 2.35 -3.92
N ALA A 53 -21.16 3.67 -3.92
CA ALA A 53 -22.04 4.36 -4.84
C ALA A 53 -23.45 3.73 -4.90
N GLY A 54 -23.99 3.31 -3.74
CA GLY A 54 -25.32 2.71 -3.61
C GLY A 54 -25.43 1.26 -4.14
N ALA A 55 -24.32 0.60 -4.51
CA ALA A 55 -24.30 -0.79 -4.95
C ALA A 55 -23.46 -1.66 -4.01
N SER A 56 -23.89 -2.89 -3.76
CA SER A 56 -23.08 -3.88 -3.07
C SER A 56 -22.04 -4.45 -4.03
N VAL A 57 -20.76 -4.28 -3.71
CA VAL A 57 -19.65 -4.80 -4.50
C VAL A 57 -18.75 -5.67 -3.64
N ARG A 58 -18.09 -6.66 -4.24
CA ARG A 58 -17.08 -7.47 -3.57
C ARG A 58 -15.73 -6.77 -3.72
N MET A 59 -15.26 -6.15 -2.63
CA MET A 59 -13.94 -5.53 -2.59
C MET A 59 -12.90 -6.58 -2.22
N GLU A 60 -11.88 -6.68 -3.04
CA GLU A 60 -10.65 -7.44 -2.77
C GLU A 60 -9.60 -6.50 -2.22
N MET A 61 -8.80 -6.95 -1.27
CA MET A 61 -7.74 -6.18 -0.65
C MET A 61 -6.52 -7.05 -0.40
N LEU A 62 -5.38 -6.57 -0.83
CA LEU A 62 -4.05 -7.07 -0.49
C LEU A 62 -3.46 -6.13 0.52
N VAL A 63 -2.96 -6.63 1.63
CA VAL A 63 -2.41 -5.81 2.69
C VAL A 63 -1.16 -6.44 3.28
N CYS A 64 -0.16 -5.62 3.60
CA CYS A 64 0.93 -6.04 4.46
C CYS A 64 1.35 -4.91 5.39
N LYS A 65 1.96 -5.25 6.52
CA LYS A 65 2.47 -4.30 7.50
C LYS A 65 3.97 -4.49 7.67
N ALA A 66 4.72 -3.42 7.45
CA ALA A 66 6.16 -3.37 7.69
C ALA A 66 6.47 -2.28 8.72
N GLY A 67 6.90 -2.67 9.91
CA GLY A 67 7.02 -1.77 11.05
C GLY A 67 5.65 -1.18 11.40
N ASP A 68 5.58 0.15 11.49
CA ASP A 68 4.34 0.90 11.80
C ASP A 68 3.58 1.36 10.55
N THR A 69 4.03 0.92 9.36
CA THR A 69 3.42 1.32 8.09
C THR A 69 2.65 0.16 7.47
N THR A 70 1.40 0.42 7.10
CA THR A 70 0.53 -0.50 6.37
C THR A 70 0.50 -0.11 4.88
N TYR A 71 0.68 -1.10 4.02
CA TYR A 71 0.59 -1.00 2.56
C TYR A 71 -0.59 -1.83 2.10
N ALA A 72 -1.46 -1.26 1.29
CA ALA A 72 -2.65 -1.95 0.79
C ALA A 72 -2.93 -1.61 -0.67
N VAL A 73 -3.39 -2.61 -1.43
CA VAL A 73 -4.01 -2.41 -2.74
C VAL A 73 -5.39 -3.04 -2.69
N SER A 74 -6.40 -2.25 -2.99
CA SER A 74 -7.79 -2.71 -3.02
C SER A 74 -8.40 -2.47 -4.39
N PHE A 75 -9.32 -3.36 -4.81
CA PHE A 75 -9.99 -3.22 -6.09
C PHE A 75 -11.36 -3.92 -6.10
N PHE A 76 -12.22 -3.48 -6.98
CA PHE A 76 -13.50 -4.11 -7.28
C PHE A 76 -14.03 -3.67 -8.64
N ASN A 77 -14.99 -4.41 -9.19
CA ASN A 77 -15.64 -4.07 -10.45
C ASN A 77 -16.87 -3.19 -10.21
N VAL A 78 -17.03 -2.19 -11.08
CA VAL A 78 -18.23 -1.37 -11.19
C VAL A 78 -19.07 -1.92 -12.37
N ALA A 79 -20.32 -2.31 -12.11
CA ALA A 79 -21.16 -2.93 -13.14
C ALA A 79 -21.60 -1.95 -14.24
N ASP A 80 -21.77 -0.68 -13.89
CA ASP A 80 -22.24 0.38 -14.78
C ASP A 80 -21.09 1.33 -15.15
N PRO A 81 -20.66 1.37 -16.42
CA PRO A 81 -19.57 2.23 -16.85
C PRO A 81 -19.82 3.73 -16.57
N THR A 82 -21.06 4.18 -16.56
CA THR A 82 -21.41 5.58 -16.30
C THR A 82 -21.15 5.99 -14.84
N ARG A 83 -21.00 5.02 -13.95
CA ARG A 83 -20.80 5.24 -12.50
C ARG A 83 -19.33 5.13 -12.05
N VAL A 84 -18.43 4.78 -12.94
CA VAL A 84 -17.01 4.54 -12.61
C VAL A 84 -16.38 5.78 -11.95
N SER A 85 -16.49 6.96 -12.57
CA SER A 85 -15.91 8.20 -12.03
C SER A 85 -16.54 8.60 -10.69
N ALA A 86 -17.87 8.53 -10.58
CA ALA A 86 -18.56 8.84 -9.32
C ALA A 86 -18.18 7.86 -8.20
N THR A 87 -18.01 6.58 -8.53
CA THR A 87 -17.56 5.56 -7.57
C THR A 87 -16.15 5.85 -7.09
N LEU A 88 -15.24 6.24 -7.98
CA LEU A 88 -13.87 6.59 -7.64
C LEU A 88 -13.81 7.81 -6.71
N ALA A 89 -14.58 8.85 -7.03
CA ALA A 89 -14.70 10.06 -6.21
C ALA A 89 -15.26 9.76 -4.81
N GLU A 90 -16.32 8.94 -4.71
CA GLU A 90 -16.90 8.54 -3.43
C GLU A 90 -15.92 7.72 -2.60
N TRP A 91 -15.17 6.79 -3.22
CA TRP A 91 -14.18 5.98 -2.52
C TRP A 91 -13.07 6.84 -1.93
N ARG A 92 -12.55 7.78 -2.73
CA ARG A 92 -11.58 8.78 -2.26
C ARG A 92 -12.10 9.57 -1.06
N ALA A 93 -13.31 10.12 -1.16
CA ALA A 93 -13.91 10.88 -0.07
C ALA A 93 -14.11 10.02 1.19
N THR A 94 -14.46 8.75 1.03
CA THR A 94 -14.60 7.80 2.14
C THR A 94 -13.26 7.50 2.81
N ALA A 95 -12.18 7.31 2.05
CA ALA A 95 -10.84 7.10 2.59
C ALA A 95 -10.41 8.28 3.48
N VAL A 96 -10.56 9.52 3.00
CA VAL A 96 -10.25 10.72 3.78
C VAL A 96 -11.09 10.80 5.07
N ARG A 97 -12.39 10.49 5.00
CA ARG A 97 -13.25 10.47 6.20
C ARG A 97 -12.84 9.39 7.21
N ASN A 98 -12.40 8.22 6.74
CA ASN A 98 -12.00 7.11 7.61
C ASN A 98 -10.80 7.45 8.52
N VAL A 99 -9.92 8.32 8.06
CA VAL A 99 -8.81 8.83 8.87
C VAL A 99 -9.12 10.19 9.52
N GLN A 100 -10.39 10.63 9.50
CA GLN A 100 -10.78 11.95 10.02
C GLN A 100 -9.87 13.06 9.47
N GLY A 101 -9.51 12.94 8.18
CA GLY A 101 -8.54 13.80 7.54
C GLY A 101 -9.12 15.15 7.17
N GLU A 102 -8.33 16.21 7.36
CA GLU A 102 -8.67 17.58 6.99
C GLU A 102 -7.75 18.08 5.88
N ALA A 103 -8.28 18.92 4.98
CA ALA A 103 -7.55 19.59 3.91
C ALA A 103 -6.61 18.65 3.11
N PRO A 104 -7.11 17.57 2.48
CA PRO A 104 -6.29 16.65 1.74
C PRO A 104 -5.61 17.35 0.55
N GLN A 105 -4.32 17.12 0.37
CA GLN A 105 -3.61 17.52 -0.83
C GLN A 105 -3.90 16.51 -1.94
N GLN A 106 -4.28 16.99 -3.12
CA GLN A 106 -4.60 16.14 -4.26
C GLN A 106 -3.82 16.57 -5.49
N GLN A 107 -3.41 15.59 -6.29
CA GLN A 107 -2.76 15.83 -7.58
C GLN A 107 -3.15 14.71 -8.56
N PRO A 108 -3.25 15.01 -9.87
CA PRO A 108 -3.49 13.99 -10.88
C PRO A 108 -2.46 12.87 -10.80
N VAL A 109 -2.88 11.64 -11.09
CA VAL A 109 -1.98 10.48 -11.15
C VAL A 109 -2.04 9.82 -12.52
N GLN A 110 -0.90 9.29 -12.97
CA GLN A 110 -0.80 8.47 -14.18
C GLN A 110 -0.14 7.13 -13.80
N ILE A 111 -0.92 6.07 -13.89
CA ILE A 111 -0.45 4.68 -13.75
C ILE A 111 -0.33 4.08 -15.15
N LYS A 112 0.81 3.46 -15.46
CA LYS A 112 1.04 2.86 -16.78
C LYS A 112 -0.07 1.87 -17.10
N GLY A 113 -0.76 2.06 -18.23
CA GLY A 113 -1.84 1.22 -18.71
C GLY A 113 -3.21 1.48 -18.06
N MET A 114 -3.35 2.45 -17.16
CA MET A 114 -4.67 2.82 -16.62
C MET A 114 -5.60 3.40 -17.72
N THR A 115 -6.88 3.30 -17.51
CA THR A 115 -7.86 4.05 -18.31
C THR A 115 -7.83 5.52 -17.85
N PRO A 116 -7.68 6.50 -18.76
CA PRO A 116 -7.73 7.91 -18.40
C PRO A 116 -9.05 8.26 -17.69
N ASN A 117 -8.95 8.96 -16.56
CA ASN A 117 -10.10 9.38 -15.77
C ASN A 117 -9.73 10.61 -14.94
N ASP A 118 -10.55 11.66 -14.98
CA ASP A 118 -10.30 12.93 -14.28
C ASP A 118 -10.35 12.78 -12.75
N GLU A 119 -11.03 11.74 -12.25
CA GLU A 119 -11.07 11.41 -10.82
C GLU A 119 -9.86 10.58 -10.36
N ALA A 120 -8.94 10.23 -11.28
CA ALA A 120 -7.72 9.53 -10.93
C ALA A 120 -6.72 10.50 -10.30
N VAL A 121 -6.49 10.34 -9.00
CA VAL A 121 -5.67 11.25 -8.21
C VAL A 121 -4.81 10.51 -7.18
N ARG A 122 -3.69 11.14 -6.82
CA ARG A 122 -2.93 10.89 -5.61
C ARG A 122 -3.42 11.84 -4.50
N VAL A 123 -3.67 11.29 -3.33
CA VAL A 123 -4.08 12.03 -2.13
C VAL A 123 -3.02 11.87 -1.05
N SER A 124 -2.73 12.96 -0.34
CA SER A 124 -1.95 12.92 0.90
C SER A 124 -2.74 13.67 1.96
N VAL A 125 -3.00 13.03 3.09
CA VAL A 125 -3.78 13.61 4.17
C VAL A 125 -3.21 13.22 5.53
N VAL A 126 -3.24 14.15 6.47
CA VAL A 126 -2.97 13.91 7.89
C VAL A 126 -4.30 13.77 8.61
N GLY A 127 -4.40 12.81 9.49
CA GLY A 127 -5.64 12.53 10.19
C GLY A 127 -5.40 11.74 11.48
N ARG A 128 -6.47 11.09 11.95
CA ARG A 128 -6.47 10.25 13.14
C ARG A 128 -7.24 8.97 12.89
N LEU A 129 -6.77 7.90 13.48
CA LEU A 129 -7.54 6.64 13.57
C LEU A 129 -8.63 6.74 14.65
N PRO A 130 -9.60 5.82 14.68
CA PRO A 130 -10.67 5.82 15.70
C PRO A 130 -10.18 5.74 17.15
N ASP A 131 -9.00 5.19 17.37
CA ASP A 131 -8.33 5.12 18.67
C ASP A 131 -7.58 6.41 19.06
N GLY A 132 -7.65 7.45 18.19
CA GLY A 132 -7.00 8.74 18.37
C GLY A 132 -5.56 8.82 17.89
N ALA A 133 -4.96 7.72 17.44
CA ALA A 133 -3.59 7.72 16.94
C ALA A 133 -3.45 8.61 15.69
N ALA A 134 -2.46 9.51 15.69
CA ALA A 134 -2.17 10.35 14.52
C ALA A 134 -1.63 9.50 13.38
N VAL A 135 -2.13 9.73 12.17
CA VAL A 135 -1.71 9.03 10.98
C VAL A 135 -1.52 9.99 9.80
N ARG A 136 -0.70 9.54 8.85
CA ARG A 136 -0.61 10.09 7.51
C ARG A 136 -1.01 9.01 6.52
N GLU A 137 -1.95 9.34 5.66
CA GLU A 137 -2.35 8.49 4.54
C GLU A 137 -1.84 9.09 3.24
N HIS A 138 -1.18 8.24 2.44
CA HIS A 138 -0.90 8.48 1.04
C HIS A 138 -1.69 7.44 0.25
N ALA A 139 -2.54 7.88 -0.66
CA ALA A 139 -3.35 6.98 -1.47
C ALA A 139 -3.36 7.42 -2.93
N VAL A 140 -3.46 6.48 -3.85
CA VAL A 140 -3.76 6.72 -5.25
C VAL A 140 -5.04 5.99 -5.62
N PHE A 141 -5.92 6.68 -6.37
CA PHE A 141 -7.18 6.18 -6.86
C PHE A 141 -7.15 6.23 -8.38
N PHE A 142 -7.45 5.12 -9.04
CA PHE A 142 -7.36 5.02 -10.50
C PHE A 142 -8.26 3.90 -11.02
N VAL A 143 -8.36 3.78 -12.34
CA VAL A 143 -9.27 2.85 -12.99
C VAL A 143 -8.61 2.16 -14.18
N HIS A 144 -8.98 0.90 -14.42
CA HIS A 144 -8.68 0.17 -15.64
C HIS A 144 -9.96 -0.55 -16.12
N GLY A 145 -10.49 -0.15 -17.29
CA GLY A 145 -11.78 -0.60 -17.74
C GLY A 145 -12.91 -0.26 -16.76
N LEU A 146 -13.60 -1.28 -16.27
CA LEU A 146 -14.67 -1.14 -15.25
C LEU A 146 -14.17 -1.43 -13.83
N ARG A 147 -12.89 -1.67 -13.62
CA ARG A 147 -12.33 -1.95 -12.32
C ARG A 147 -11.69 -0.71 -11.73
N VAL A 148 -12.11 -0.38 -10.53
CA VAL A 148 -11.55 0.71 -9.74
C VAL A 148 -10.54 0.17 -8.73
N TYR A 149 -9.48 0.95 -8.50
CA TYR A 149 -8.35 0.59 -7.64
C TYR A 149 -8.05 1.69 -6.65
N SER A 150 -7.59 1.30 -5.47
CA SER A 150 -6.92 2.17 -4.53
C SER A 150 -5.64 1.51 -4.05
N ALA A 151 -4.53 2.22 -4.08
CA ALA A 151 -3.30 1.79 -3.39
C ALA A 151 -3.01 2.79 -2.29
N THR A 152 -2.80 2.30 -1.06
CA THR A 152 -2.71 3.12 0.15
C THR A 152 -1.47 2.77 0.96
N VAL A 153 -0.80 3.79 1.47
CA VAL A 153 0.24 3.70 2.50
C VAL A 153 -0.22 4.49 3.71
N LEU A 154 -0.36 3.82 4.84
CA LEU A 154 -0.89 4.39 6.09
C LEU A 154 0.06 4.14 7.25
N GLY A 155 0.39 5.16 8.00
CA GLY A 155 1.24 5.07 9.20
C GLY A 155 1.40 6.41 9.89
N ALA A 156 2.01 6.43 11.08
CA ALA A 156 2.27 7.69 11.79
C ALA A 156 3.22 8.60 10.99
N ASN A 157 4.27 8.03 10.41
CA ASN A 157 5.23 8.75 9.58
C ASN A 157 5.84 7.81 8.51
N PRO A 158 5.07 7.44 7.46
CA PRO A 158 5.57 6.57 6.39
C PRO A 158 6.82 7.17 5.72
N PRO A 159 7.92 6.40 5.54
CA PRO A 159 9.10 6.89 4.85
C PRO A 159 8.76 7.27 3.39
N GLN A 160 9.05 8.50 2.98
CA GLN A 160 8.69 9.00 1.65
C GLN A 160 9.24 8.11 0.52
N GLN A 161 10.48 7.64 0.65
CA GLN A 161 11.08 6.71 -0.32
C GLN A 161 10.26 5.41 -0.47
N ALA A 162 9.75 4.85 0.63
CA ALA A 162 8.93 3.65 0.58
C ALA A 162 7.57 3.91 -0.07
N VAL A 163 6.96 5.08 0.19
CA VAL A 163 5.74 5.53 -0.48
C VAL A 163 5.96 5.63 -1.99
N ASP A 164 7.07 6.22 -2.42
CA ASP A 164 7.37 6.41 -3.85
C ASP A 164 7.67 5.08 -4.55
N ILE A 165 8.42 4.16 -3.93
CA ILE A 165 8.66 2.81 -4.47
C ILE A 165 7.33 2.06 -4.61
N PHE A 166 6.46 2.09 -3.60
CA PHE A 166 5.18 1.40 -3.63
C PHE A 166 4.29 1.89 -4.78
N PHE A 167 4.16 3.20 -4.96
CA PHE A 167 3.31 3.75 -6.03
C PHE A 167 3.94 3.61 -7.43
N SER A 168 5.27 3.73 -7.55
CA SER A 168 5.94 3.51 -8.84
C SER A 168 5.91 2.05 -9.32
N GLY A 169 5.68 1.11 -8.41
CA GLY A 169 5.49 -0.30 -8.71
C GLY A 169 4.13 -0.66 -9.32
N LEU A 170 3.18 0.29 -9.36
CA LEU A 170 1.85 0.06 -9.92
C LEU A 170 1.87 0.20 -11.44
N LYS A 171 1.48 -0.84 -12.16
CA LYS A 171 1.39 -0.81 -13.63
C LYS A 171 0.50 -1.94 -14.14
N PHE A 172 -0.18 -1.72 -15.24
CA PHE A 172 -0.86 -2.80 -15.97
C PHE A 172 0.11 -3.41 -16.97
N PRO A 173 0.22 -4.75 -17.00
CA PRO A 173 0.97 -5.45 -18.06
C PRO A 173 0.38 -5.11 -19.42
N LEU A 174 1.25 -4.98 -20.44
CA LEU A 174 0.84 -4.78 -21.84
C LEU A 174 0.41 -6.11 -22.43
#